data_5944d62d217c986844700a55c5db1931
#
_entry.id   5944d62d217c986844700a55c5db1931
#
_cell.length_a   1.000
_cell.length_b   1.000
_cell.length_c   1.000
_cell.angle_alpha   90.00
_cell.angle_beta   90.00
_cell.angle_gamma   90.00
#
_symmetry.space_group_name_H-M   'P 1'
#
loop_
_entity.id
_entity.type
_entity.pdbx_description
1 polymer ?
#
loop_
_entity_poly.entity_id
_entity_poly.type
_entity_poly.pdbx_seq_one_letter_code
_entity_poly.pdbx_strand_id
1 'polypeptide(L)'
;IPEDRHKYGMVLDYDLQNNLILENYWKTRYTKGKAIQNKKTINENSNELIDKYDIRSGQGSSTIVRSMSGGNQQKAIIAREIERDPEILVAVQPTRGLDVGAIENIHNQLINERDKGKAILVVSYELDEVLKISDRILVMFKGQIVGELDPKNTTREELGLYMAGSKNTYNFKEGD
;
A
#
# COMPACT_ATOMS: atom_id res chain seq x y z
N ILE A 1 0.33 -0.41 4.96
CA ILE A 1 1.15 -1.13 3.95
C ILE A 1 2.60 -0.93 4.33
N PRO A 2 3.32 -1.99 4.75
CA PRO A 2 4.69 -1.89 5.24
C PRO A 2 5.71 -1.77 4.11
N GLU A 3 6.89 -1.20 4.40
CA GLU A 3 8.02 -1.11 3.47
C GLU A 3 8.56 -2.51 3.08
N ASP A 4 8.76 -3.38 4.07
CA ASP A 4 9.21 -4.76 3.83
C ASP A 4 8.01 -5.70 3.82
N ARG A 5 7.56 -6.02 2.61
CA ARG A 5 6.42 -6.92 2.38
C ARG A 5 6.66 -8.35 2.86
N HIS A 6 7.91 -8.82 2.84
CA HIS A 6 8.24 -10.19 3.25
C HIS A 6 8.30 -10.34 4.76
N LYS A 7 8.78 -9.32 5.46
CA LYS A 7 8.94 -9.35 6.92
C LYS A 7 7.66 -9.00 7.67
N TYR A 8 6.90 -8.02 7.15
CA TYR A 8 5.77 -7.43 7.85
C TYR A 8 4.45 -7.49 7.08
N GLY A 9 4.51 -7.76 5.78
CA GLY A 9 3.33 -7.71 4.93
C GLY A 9 2.63 -9.04 4.77
N MET A 10 3.35 -10.16 4.74
CA MET A 10 2.80 -11.48 4.40
C MET A 10 3.48 -12.60 5.18
N VAL A 11 2.78 -13.73 5.30
CA VAL A 11 3.35 -15.00 5.73
C VAL A 11 3.66 -15.81 4.47
N LEU A 12 4.95 -15.82 4.06
CA LEU A 12 5.37 -16.33 2.76
C LEU A 12 5.03 -17.81 2.50
N ASP A 13 5.02 -18.63 3.55
CA ASP A 13 4.76 -20.06 3.45
C ASP A 13 3.25 -20.41 3.53
N TYR A 14 2.39 -19.39 3.72
CA TYR A 14 0.94 -19.54 3.61
C TYR A 14 0.49 -19.34 2.16
N ASP A 15 -0.66 -19.91 1.85
CA ASP A 15 -1.33 -19.66 0.58
C ASP A 15 -1.92 -18.23 0.53
N LEU A 16 -2.31 -17.82 -0.67
CA LEU A 16 -2.82 -16.48 -0.94
C LEU A 16 -4.12 -16.21 -0.17
N GLN A 17 -5.05 -17.17 -0.10
CA GLN A 17 -6.32 -16.97 0.61
C GLN A 17 -6.13 -16.73 2.11
N ASN A 18 -5.20 -17.43 2.75
CA ASN A 18 -4.89 -17.21 4.16
C ASN A 18 -4.20 -15.87 4.40
N ASN A 19 -3.34 -15.42 3.48
CA ASN A 19 -2.74 -14.09 3.53
C ASN A 19 -3.77 -12.98 3.34
N LEU A 20 -4.75 -13.13 2.46
CA LEU A 20 -5.79 -12.14 2.21
C LEU A 20 -6.72 -11.92 3.42
N ILE A 21 -6.92 -12.94 4.25
CA ILE A 21 -7.74 -12.83 5.47
C ILE A 21 -6.92 -12.67 6.75
N LEU A 22 -5.60 -12.58 6.67
CA LEU A 22 -4.66 -12.70 7.80
C LEU A 22 -5.05 -11.82 8.99
N GLU A 23 -5.55 -10.62 8.74
CA GLU A 23 -5.97 -9.67 9.77
C GLU A 23 -7.47 -9.63 10.04
N ASN A 24 -8.22 -10.55 9.41
CA ASN A 24 -9.67 -10.61 9.51
C ASN A 24 -10.21 -12.03 9.76
N TYR A 25 -9.31 -13.02 9.91
CA TYR A 25 -9.67 -14.44 9.97
C TYR A 25 -10.71 -14.77 11.06
N TRP A 26 -10.80 -13.96 12.13
CA TRP A 26 -11.75 -14.15 13.25
C TRP A 26 -13.14 -13.60 12.99
N LYS A 27 -13.35 -12.80 11.94
CA LYS A 27 -14.66 -12.23 11.62
C LYS A 27 -15.67 -13.34 11.32
N THR A 28 -16.91 -13.15 11.75
CA THR A 28 -18.00 -14.11 11.57
C THR A 28 -18.24 -14.54 10.12
N ARG A 29 -17.85 -13.70 9.16
CA ARG A 29 -17.85 -14.02 7.73
C ARG A 29 -16.94 -15.22 7.41
N TYR A 30 -15.78 -15.34 8.08
CA TYR A 30 -14.77 -16.36 7.80
C TYR A 30 -14.76 -17.51 8.80
N THR A 31 -15.65 -17.48 9.81
CA THR A 31 -15.71 -18.51 10.86
C THR A 31 -17.11 -19.08 10.99
N LYS A 32 -17.18 -20.39 11.23
CA LYS A 32 -18.39 -21.08 11.72
C LYS A 32 -18.24 -21.27 13.22
N GLY A 33 -19.03 -20.50 14.00
CA GLY A 33 -18.80 -20.41 15.44
C GLY A 33 -17.47 -19.67 15.73
N LYS A 34 -16.83 -19.94 16.87
CA LYS A 34 -15.61 -19.22 17.28
C LYS A 34 -14.29 -19.90 16.85
N ALA A 35 -14.34 -21.11 16.32
CA ALA A 35 -13.14 -21.95 16.17
C ALA A 35 -12.92 -22.58 14.79
N ILE A 36 -13.93 -22.63 13.91
CA ILE A 36 -13.82 -23.34 12.63
C ILE A 36 -13.88 -22.35 11.48
N GLN A 37 -12.84 -22.36 10.63
CA GLN A 37 -12.81 -21.54 9.42
C GLN A 37 -13.83 -22.02 8.39
N ASN A 38 -14.54 -21.08 7.77
CA ASN A 38 -15.41 -21.34 6.65
C ASN A 38 -14.61 -21.30 5.32
N LYS A 39 -13.99 -22.41 4.98
CA LYS A 39 -13.12 -22.52 3.80
C LYS A 39 -13.81 -22.11 2.49
N LYS A 40 -15.12 -22.39 2.35
CA LYS A 40 -15.87 -22.00 1.17
C LYS A 40 -15.91 -20.48 1.01
N THR A 41 -16.33 -19.77 2.05
CA THR A 41 -16.42 -18.30 2.02
C THR A 41 -15.04 -17.65 1.89
N ILE A 42 -13.99 -18.21 2.50
CA ILE A 42 -12.61 -17.72 2.35
C ILE A 42 -12.16 -17.85 0.90
N ASN A 43 -12.41 -18.99 0.26
CA ASN A 43 -12.03 -19.20 -1.13
C ASN A 43 -12.81 -18.27 -2.09
N GLU A 44 -14.13 -18.14 -1.92
CA GLU A 44 -14.97 -17.24 -2.71
C GLU A 44 -14.48 -15.79 -2.61
N ASN A 45 -14.30 -15.28 -1.38
CA ASN A 45 -13.76 -13.94 -1.17
C ASN A 45 -12.37 -13.75 -1.79
N SER A 46 -11.51 -14.75 -1.68
CA SER A 46 -10.16 -14.66 -2.23
C SER A 46 -10.16 -14.59 -3.75
N ASN A 47 -11.03 -15.33 -4.41
CA ASN A 47 -11.18 -15.27 -5.87
C ASN A 47 -11.74 -13.92 -6.32
N GLU A 48 -12.73 -13.36 -5.60
CA GLU A 48 -13.23 -11.99 -5.84
C GLU A 48 -12.09 -10.96 -5.77
N LEU A 49 -11.20 -11.07 -4.77
CA LEU A 49 -10.07 -10.14 -4.61
C LEU A 49 -8.98 -10.35 -5.67
N ILE A 50 -8.70 -11.59 -6.04
CA ILE A 50 -7.77 -11.93 -7.12
C ILE A 50 -8.19 -11.25 -8.42
N ASP A 51 -9.47 -11.34 -8.78
CA ASP A 51 -10.00 -10.73 -9.99
C ASP A 51 -10.04 -9.21 -9.89
N LYS A 52 -10.56 -8.67 -8.77
CA LYS A 52 -10.71 -7.22 -8.54
C LYS A 52 -9.39 -6.46 -8.58
N TYR A 53 -8.31 -7.05 -8.06
CA TYR A 53 -7.00 -6.41 -7.95
C TYR A 53 -5.99 -6.90 -8.99
N ASP A 54 -6.42 -7.68 -9.96
CA ASP A 54 -5.56 -8.30 -11.00
C ASP A 54 -4.34 -8.99 -10.38
N ILE A 55 -4.57 -9.86 -9.40
CA ILE A 55 -3.51 -10.63 -8.74
C ILE A 55 -3.24 -11.88 -9.55
N ARG A 56 -2.06 -12.02 -10.13
CA ARG A 56 -1.70 -13.21 -10.90
C ARG A 56 -1.07 -14.23 -9.98
N SER A 57 -1.68 -15.41 -9.94
CA SER A 57 -1.26 -16.54 -9.10
C SER A 57 -1.39 -17.84 -9.88
N GLY A 58 -0.38 -18.73 -9.77
CA GLY A 58 -0.31 -19.94 -10.60
C GLY A 58 -1.37 -20.99 -10.30
N GLN A 59 -1.89 -21.01 -9.05
CA GLN A 59 -2.90 -21.97 -8.58
C GLN A 59 -4.11 -21.25 -7.93
N GLY A 60 -4.43 -20.03 -8.38
CA GLY A 60 -5.49 -19.20 -7.81
C GLY A 60 -5.23 -18.91 -6.34
N SER A 61 -6.29 -18.93 -5.52
CA SER A 61 -6.23 -18.62 -4.09
C SER A 61 -5.37 -19.60 -3.27
N SER A 62 -5.08 -20.79 -3.79
CA SER A 62 -4.23 -21.82 -3.14
C SER A 62 -2.73 -21.64 -3.42
N THR A 63 -2.33 -20.65 -4.20
CA THR A 63 -0.92 -20.39 -4.52
C THR A 63 -0.15 -20.03 -3.24
N ILE A 64 0.96 -20.71 -2.97
CA ILE A 64 1.88 -20.34 -1.89
C ILE A 64 2.53 -19.00 -2.25
N VAL A 65 2.40 -18.01 -1.36
CA VAL A 65 2.79 -16.62 -1.63
C VAL A 65 4.27 -16.47 -1.96
N ARG A 66 5.14 -17.29 -1.39
CA ARG A 66 6.58 -17.32 -1.70
C ARG A 66 6.87 -17.52 -3.19
N SER A 67 6.01 -18.24 -3.92
CA SER A 67 6.18 -18.51 -5.36
C SER A 67 5.67 -17.39 -6.28
N MET A 68 5.02 -16.37 -5.72
CA MET A 68 4.46 -15.25 -6.48
C MET A 68 5.51 -14.18 -6.76
N SER A 69 5.35 -13.43 -7.85
CA SER A 69 6.19 -12.26 -8.11
C SER A 69 5.96 -11.16 -7.07
N GLY A 70 6.97 -10.31 -6.84
CA GLY A 70 6.89 -9.21 -5.89
C GLY A 70 5.71 -8.26 -6.16
N GLY A 71 5.40 -7.99 -7.43
CA GLY A 71 4.25 -7.18 -7.83
C GLY A 71 2.91 -7.79 -7.41
N ASN A 72 2.74 -9.10 -7.61
CA ASN A 72 1.51 -9.79 -7.20
C ASN A 72 1.40 -9.94 -5.68
N GLN A 73 2.51 -10.13 -4.97
CA GLN A 73 2.54 -10.08 -3.52
C GLN A 73 2.09 -8.71 -3.01
N GLN A 74 2.59 -7.63 -3.61
CA GLN A 74 2.22 -6.26 -3.22
C GLN A 74 0.75 -5.95 -3.53
N LYS A 75 0.23 -6.37 -4.69
CA LYS A 75 -1.19 -6.26 -5.01
C LYS A 75 -2.07 -6.99 -3.97
N ALA A 76 -1.65 -8.16 -3.50
CA ALA A 76 -2.38 -8.91 -2.47
C ALA A 76 -2.38 -8.18 -1.11
N ILE A 77 -1.26 -7.57 -0.71
CA ILE A 77 -1.21 -6.74 0.51
C ILE A 77 -2.17 -5.55 0.38
N ILE A 78 -2.10 -4.83 -0.74
CA ILE A 78 -2.95 -3.66 -1.00
C ILE A 78 -4.43 -4.05 -1.01
N ALA A 79 -4.78 -5.15 -1.69
CA ALA A 79 -6.14 -5.69 -1.67
C ALA A 79 -6.63 -5.94 -0.25
N ARG A 80 -5.84 -6.64 0.57
CA ARG A 80 -6.18 -6.91 1.97
C ARG A 80 -6.41 -5.63 2.77
N GLU A 81 -5.51 -4.65 2.65
CA GLU A 81 -5.59 -3.42 3.44
C GLU A 81 -6.76 -2.52 3.00
N ILE A 82 -7.01 -2.40 1.70
CA ILE A 82 -8.13 -1.61 1.17
C ILE A 82 -9.49 -2.25 1.53
N GLU A 83 -9.60 -3.58 1.45
CA GLU A 83 -10.85 -4.30 1.78
C GLU A 83 -11.21 -4.28 3.27
N ARG A 84 -10.34 -3.77 4.10
CA ARG A 84 -10.66 -3.45 5.50
C ARG A 84 -11.46 -2.16 5.64
N ASP A 85 -11.57 -1.41 4.56
CA ASP A 85 -12.26 -0.12 4.46
C ASP A 85 -11.76 0.91 5.49
N PRO A 86 -10.44 1.20 5.53
CA PRO A 86 -9.89 2.15 6.50
C PRO A 86 -10.23 3.59 6.10
N GLU A 87 -10.44 4.45 7.10
CA GLU A 87 -10.54 5.91 6.91
C GLU A 87 -9.18 6.54 6.57
N ILE A 88 -8.10 5.94 7.08
CA ILE A 88 -6.72 6.39 6.84
C ILE A 88 -5.88 5.20 6.38
N LEU A 89 -5.23 5.33 5.24
CA LEU A 89 -4.31 4.34 4.69
C LEU A 89 -2.89 4.89 4.68
N VAL A 90 -1.97 4.23 5.38
CA VAL A 90 -0.54 4.55 5.36
C VAL A 90 0.20 3.54 4.48
N ALA A 91 0.86 4.04 3.44
CA ALA A 91 1.63 3.23 2.48
C ALA A 91 3.10 3.66 2.49
N VAL A 92 3.98 2.76 2.96
CA VAL A 92 5.43 3.01 3.02
C VAL A 92 6.12 2.25 1.91
N GLN A 93 6.77 2.98 0.99
CA GLN A 93 7.45 2.42 -0.18
C GLN A 93 6.58 1.45 -0.99
N PRO A 94 5.32 1.82 -1.34
CA PRO A 94 4.34 0.88 -1.87
C PRO A 94 4.74 0.25 -3.21
N THR A 95 5.63 0.88 -3.97
CA THR A 95 6.03 0.44 -5.32
C THR A 95 7.46 -0.04 -5.41
N ARG A 96 8.19 -0.08 -4.28
CA ARG A 96 9.61 -0.41 -4.27
C ARG A 96 9.91 -1.78 -4.90
N GLY A 97 10.79 -1.76 -5.92
CA GLY A 97 11.28 -2.97 -6.59
C GLY A 97 10.23 -3.68 -7.45
N LEU A 98 9.26 -2.95 -7.98
CA LEU A 98 8.21 -3.46 -8.84
C LEU A 98 8.42 -3.03 -10.30
N ASP A 99 7.78 -3.76 -11.21
CA ASP A 99 7.70 -3.39 -12.61
C ASP A 99 6.70 -2.24 -12.85
N VAL A 100 6.81 -1.59 -14.01
CA VAL A 100 5.99 -0.40 -14.35
C VAL A 100 4.49 -0.70 -14.30
N GLY A 101 4.07 -1.87 -14.77
CA GLY A 101 2.65 -2.23 -14.78
C GLY A 101 2.08 -2.42 -13.36
N ALA A 102 2.87 -3.02 -12.46
CA ALA A 102 2.49 -3.15 -11.05
C ALA A 102 2.45 -1.77 -10.36
N ILE A 103 3.41 -0.88 -10.64
CA ILE A 103 3.45 0.49 -10.12
C ILE A 103 2.17 1.25 -10.49
N GLU A 104 1.81 1.24 -11.77
CA GLU A 104 0.60 1.93 -12.24
C GLU A 104 -0.69 1.39 -11.60
N ASN A 105 -0.78 0.08 -11.47
CA ASN A 105 -1.93 -0.54 -10.79
C ASN A 105 -2.05 -0.06 -9.35
N ILE A 106 -0.95 -0.04 -8.60
CA ILE A 106 -0.90 0.39 -7.20
C ILE A 106 -1.26 1.86 -7.07
N HIS A 107 -0.69 2.73 -7.90
CA HIS A 107 -1.02 4.16 -7.91
C HIS A 107 -2.52 4.37 -8.13
N ASN A 108 -3.11 3.67 -9.10
CA ASN A 108 -4.54 3.77 -9.37
C ASN A 108 -5.40 3.32 -8.19
N GLN A 109 -5.00 2.27 -7.47
CA GLN A 109 -5.71 1.83 -6.26
C GLN A 109 -5.66 2.88 -5.15
N LEU A 110 -4.50 3.48 -4.89
CA LEU A 110 -4.34 4.54 -3.88
C LEU A 110 -5.15 5.79 -4.24
N ILE A 111 -5.10 6.22 -5.51
CA ILE A 111 -5.87 7.35 -6.02
C ILE A 111 -7.38 7.09 -5.90
N ASN A 112 -7.83 5.89 -6.26
CA ASN A 112 -9.25 5.53 -6.14
C ASN A 112 -9.75 5.58 -4.69
N GLU A 113 -8.94 5.18 -3.71
CA GLU A 113 -9.31 5.29 -2.30
C GLU A 113 -9.35 6.75 -1.83
N ARG A 114 -8.41 7.59 -2.27
CA ARG A 114 -8.45 9.04 -2.04
C ARG A 114 -9.73 9.66 -2.62
N ASP A 115 -10.09 9.32 -3.84
CA ASP A 115 -11.26 9.86 -4.54
C ASP A 115 -12.59 9.44 -3.87
N LYS A 116 -12.57 8.38 -3.07
CA LYS A 116 -13.68 8.00 -2.17
C LYS A 116 -13.72 8.84 -0.89
N GLY A 117 -12.81 9.79 -0.71
CA GLY A 117 -12.75 10.68 0.45
C GLY A 117 -11.89 10.17 1.60
N LYS A 118 -11.08 9.14 1.40
CA LYS A 118 -10.18 8.60 2.43
C LYS A 118 -8.87 9.37 2.50
N ALA A 119 -8.26 9.42 3.67
CA ALA A 119 -6.95 10.01 3.86
C ALA A 119 -5.86 8.99 3.50
N ILE A 120 -4.97 9.35 2.56
CA ILE A 120 -3.86 8.50 2.12
C ILE A 120 -2.54 9.17 2.46
N LEU A 121 -1.72 8.53 3.29
CA LEU A 121 -0.34 8.94 3.56
C LEU A 121 0.62 8.01 2.82
N VAL A 122 1.30 8.53 1.81
CA VAL A 122 2.38 7.82 1.12
C VAL A 122 3.73 8.29 1.63
N VAL A 123 4.58 7.36 2.03
CA VAL A 123 5.99 7.62 2.35
C VAL A 123 6.84 6.95 1.28
N SER A 124 7.55 7.74 0.48
CA SER A 124 8.36 7.22 -0.63
C SER A 124 9.65 8.02 -0.80
N TYR A 125 10.71 7.34 -1.30
CA TYR A 125 11.95 7.96 -1.78
C TYR A 125 11.94 8.20 -3.29
N GLU A 126 10.94 7.66 -3.99
CA GLU A 126 10.82 7.80 -5.45
C GLU A 126 10.15 9.15 -5.78
N LEU A 127 10.96 10.11 -6.26
CA LEU A 127 10.49 11.48 -6.53
C LEU A 127 9.33 11.49 -7.53
N ASP A 128 9.44 10.66 -8.58
CA ASP A 128 8.41 10.60 -9.62
C ASP A 128 7.08 10.04 -9.11
N GLU A 129 7.13 9.10 -8.15
CA GLU A 129 5.94 8.60 -7.48
C GLU A 129 5.26 9.72 -6.70
N VAL A 130 6.01 10.39 -5.82
CA VAL A 130 5.48 11.45 -4.96
C VAL A 130 4.89 12.60 -5.78
N LEU A 131 5.59 13.06 -6.83
CA LEU A 131 5.11 14.12 -7.71
C LEU A 131 3.85 13.72 -8.51
N LYS A 132 3.73 12.44 -8.86
CA LYS A 132 2.63 11.94 -9.70
C LYS A 132 1.31 11.76 -8.95
N ILE A 133 1.36 11.27 -7.70
CA ILE A 133 0.14 10.80 -7.00
C ILE A 133 -0.28 11.67 -5.81
N SER A 134 0.56 12.63 -5.37
CA SER A 134 0.27 13.43 -4.18
C SER A 134 -0.52 14.69 -4.50
N ASP A 135 -1.38 15.11 -3.59
CA ASP A 135 -2.03 16.43 -3.60
C ASP A 135 -1.19 17.45 -2.81
N ARG A 136 -0.37 16.97 -1.86
CA ARG A 136 0.52 17.76 -1.01
C ARG A 136 1.76 16.94 -0.66
N ILE A 137 2.92 17.55 -0.67
CA ILE A 137 4.20 16.91 -0.37
C ILE A 137 4.81 17.53 0.87
N LEU A 138 5.13 16.71 1.87
CA LEU A 138 5.94 17.10 3.01
C LEU A 138 7.31 16.46 2.87
N VAL A 139 8.37 17.28 2.89
CA VAL A 139 9.74 16.78 2.79
C VAL A 139 10.36 16.71 4.16
N MET A 140 10.88 15.54 4.52
CA MET A 140 11.59 15.32 5.79
C MET A 140 13.10 15.25 5.57
N PHE A 141 13.85 15.93 6.45
CA PHE A 141 15.30 15.84 6.51
C PHE A 141 15.75 15.80 7.97
N LYS A 142 16.58 14.82 8.36
CA LYS A 142 17.09 14.63 9.73
C LYS A 142 16.01 14.71 10.82
N GLY A 143 14.86 14.09 10.56
CA GLY A 143 13.75 14.02 11.52
C GLY A 143 12.88 15.27 11.61
N GLN A 144 13.09 16.25 10.74
CA GLN A 144 12.31 17.49 10.69
C GLN A 144 11.65 17.66 9.33
N ILE A 145 10.46 18.27 9.28
CA ILE A 145 9.85 18.72 8.04
C ILE A 145 10.58 19.99 7.61
N VAL A 146 11.15 19.98 6.41
CA VAL A 146 11.93 21.10 5.85
C VAL A 146 11.20 21.83 4.72
N GLY A 147 10.12 21.26 4.21
CA GLY A 147 9.30 21.88 3.17
C GLY A 147 7.92 21.27 3.07
N GLU A 148 6.95 22.12 2.73
CA GLU A 148 5.63 21.75 2.28
C GLU A 148 5.46 22.26 0.86
N LEU A 149 5.16 21.39 -0.10
CA LEU A 149 5.24 21.68 -1.53
C LEU A 149 3.95 21.24 -2.25
N ASP A 150 3.58 22.02 -3.25
CA ASP A 150 2.53 21.66 -4.21
C ASP A 150 3.16 20.88 -5.37
N PRO A 151 2.79 19.61 -5.61
CA PRO A 151 3.38 18.80 -6.68
C PRO A 151 3.19 19.41 -8.08
N LYS A 152 2.14 20.22 -8.29
CA LYS A 152 1.87 20.87 -9.58
C LYS A 152 2.86 21.98 -9.92
N ASN A 153 3.47 22.58 -8.89
CA ASN A 153 4.39 23.72 -9.01
C ASN A 153 5.82 23.38 -8.59
N THR A 154 6.11 22.11 -8.27
CA THR A 154 7.41 21.66 -7.78
C THR A 154 8.12 20.83 -8.82
N THR A 155 9.40 21.11 -9.07
CA THR A 155 10.23 20.28 -9.95
C THR A 155 10.93 19.18 -9.16
N ARG A 156 11.40 18.14 -9.89
CA ARG A 156 12.20 17.06 -9.33
C ARG A 156 13.49 17.57 -8.69
N GLU A 157 14.15 18.53 -9.34
CA GLU A 157 15.38 19.17 -8.85
C GLU A 157 15.12 19.91 -7.53
N GLU A 158 14.04 20.67 -7.47
CA GLU A 158 13.65 21.40 -6.27
C GLU A 158 13.36 20.44 -5.10
N LEU A 159 12.58 19.40 -5.33
CA LEU A 159 12.31 18.36 -4.33
C LEU A 159 13.61 17.72 -3.82
N GLY A 160 14.56 17.44 -4.71
CA GLY A 160 15.89 16.92 -4.39
C GLY A 160 16.69 17.85 -3.48
N LEU A 161 16.62 19.18 -3.65
CA LEU A 161 17.30 20.15 -2.79
C LEU A 161 16.76 20.13 -1.35
N TYR A 162 15.45 19.99 -1.16
CA TYR A 162 14.86 19.82 0.17
C TYR A 162 15.28 18.50 0.81
N MET A 163 15.24 17.39 0.06
CA MET A 163 15.66 16.08 0.55
C MET A 163 17.14 16.02 0.92
N ALA A 164 17.99 16.80 0.25
CA ALA A 164 19.41 16.95 0.57
C ALA A 164 19.68 17.90 1.76
N GLY A 165 18.64 18.57 2.30
CA GLY A 165 18.77 19.57 3.34
C GLY A 165 19.40 20.89 2.90
N SER A 166 19.54 21.10 1.59
CA SER A 166 20.09 22.36 1.01
C SER A 166 19.05 23.49 0.99
N LYS A 167 17.77 23.17 1.12
CA LYS A 167 16.67 24.13 1.16
C LYS A 167 15.77 23.80 2.37
N ASN A 168 15.35 24.83 3.10
CA ASN A 168 14.41 24.72 4.22
C ASN A 168 13.52 25.97 4.23
N THR A 169 12.24 25.78 4.00
CA THR A 169 11.23 26.86 4.04
C THR A 169 10.11 26.59 5.03
N TYR A 170 10.17 25.47 5.74
CA TYR A 170 9.14 25.10 6.71
C TYR A 170 9.45 25.69 8.08
N ASN A 171 8.61 26.61 8.53
CA ASN A 171 8.64 27.12 9.90
C ASN A 171 7.53 26.41 10.69
N PHE A 172 7.92 25.53 11.58
CA PHE A 172 6.99 24.88 12.52
C PHE A 172 6.32 25.97 13.38
N LYS A 173 5.03 26.18 13.24
CA LYS A 173 4.26 26.95 14.21
C LYS A 173 3.86 25.99 15.32
N GLU A 174 4.33 26.23 16.55
CA GLU A 174 3.83 25.51 17.72
C GLU A 174 2.32 25.75 17.80
N GLY A 175 1.52 24.69 17.59
CA GLY A 175 0.06 24.75 17.77
C GLY A 175 -0.80 24.23 16.61
N ASP A 176 -0.24 23.65 15.55
CA ASP A 176 -0.98 22.96 14.50
C ASP A 176 -1.00 21.43 14.70
#